data_693b727de9ad26fb6292eff6d04c25e8
#
_entry.id   693b727de9ad26fb6292eff6d04c25e8
#
_cell.length_a   1.000
_cell.length_b   1.000
_cell.length_c   1.000
_cell.angle_alpha   90.00
_cell.angle_beta   90.00
_cell.angle_gamma   90.00
#
_symmetry.space_group_name_H-M   'P 1'
#
loop_
_entity.id
_entity.type
_entity.pdbx_description
1 polymer ?
#
loop_
_entity_poly.entity_id
_entity_poly.type
_entity_poly.pdbx_seq_one_letter_code
_entity_poly.pdbx_strand_id
1 'polypeptide(L)'
;MSGQEVRIGVLANQGDENCMKLWGATAKYLNEKIKDHKFFIVPLGFDEINQSVESGDVDFALVNPSIYVELEMKYDVSRLITLKSQVSGKELIRFGGVIFTSSTNTTINTLEDIKNKSFVAVDAESFGGWQTEWKEFLDHGIDPYKEFAKLDFAGTQEQTVYKVLSGEYDAGATRTGILEQLAQEGKIKLSDIKILNQCTSCNFPFLHSTQIYPEWPIARLSHVDDRLAHEVALAMMEMKPVDEAAKNANIAGWTVPQNYTVIGNTLKTLKIRPFENYGEISIKDIII
;
A
#
# COMPACT_ATOMS: atom_id res chain seq x y z
N MET A 1 31.62 -21.32 -5.60
CA MET A 1 30.31 -21.95 -5.79
C MET A 1 29.34 -20.83 -6.11
N SER A 2 28.58 -20.91 -7.22
CA SER A 2 27.53 -19.92 -7.49
C SER A 2 26.43 -20.15 -6.45
N GLY A 3 26.13 -19.13 -5.62
CA GLY A 3 25.03 -19.23 -4.67
C GLY A 3 23.71 -19.50 -5.39
N GLN A 4 22.76 -20.13 -4.70
CA GLN A 4 21.41 -20.35 -5.22
C GLN A 4 20.75 -18.99 -5.47
N GLU A 5 20.11 -18.82 -6.63
CA GLU A 5 19.37 -17.59 -6.93
C GLU A 5 18.11 -17.49 -6.07
N VAL A 6 17.85 -16.29 -5.55
CA VAL A 6 16.67 -15.94 -4.76
C VAL A 6 16.07 -14.66 -5.30
N ARG A 7 14.80 -14.70 -5.70
CA ARG A 7 14.09 -13.60 -6.34
C ARG A 7 13.07 -12.98 -5.41
N ILE A 8 13.16 -11.68 -5.21
CA ILE A 8 12.21 -10.90 -4.43
C ILE A 8 11.33 -10.14 -5.41
N GLY A 9 10.09 -10.58 -5.60
CA GLY A 9 9.08 -9.85 -6.35
C GLY A 9 8.66 -8.59 -5.58
N VAL A 10 8.74 -7.45 -6.21
CA VAL A 10 8.38 -6.17 -5.58
C VAL A 10 7.34 -5.47 -6.43
N LEU A 11 6.24 -5.05 -5.81
CA LEU A 11 5.19 -4.30 -6.49
C LEU A 11 5.75 -2.98 -7.05
N ALA A 12 5.82 -2.89 -8.37
CA ALA A 12 6.33 -1.75 -9.14
C ALA A 12 5.20 -0.77 -9.51
N ASN A 13 4.48 -0.27 -8.51
CA ASN A 13 3.33 0.63 -8.70
C ASN A 13 3.67 2.00 -9.33
N GLN A 14 4.95 2.31 -9.52
CA GLN A 14 5.45 3.50 -10.21
C GLN A 14 6.46 3.14 -11.32
N GLY A 15 6.37 1.92 -11.83
CA GLY A 15 7.21 1.39 -12.90
C GLY A 15 8.52 0.76 -12.42
N ASP A 16 9.09 -0.05 -13.30
CA ASP A 16 10.24 -0.91 -13.01
C ASP A 16 11.50 -0.13 -12.64
N GLU A 17 11.78 0.96 -13.37
CA GLU A 17 12.96 1.80 -13.12
C GLU A 17 12.93 2.40 -11.71
N ASN A 18 11.77 2.92 -11.28
CA ASN A 18 11.61 3.45 -9.94
C ASN A 18 11.68 2.36 -8.88
N CYS A 19 11.09 1.19 -9.13
CA CYS A 19 11.19 0.01 -8.26
C CYS A 19 12.65 -0.39 -8.04
N MET A 20 13.44 -0.50 -9.10
CA MET A 20 14.87 -0.82 -9.02
C MET A 20 15.68 0.26 -8.30
N LYS A 21 15.36 1.54 -8.50
CA LYS A 21 15.99 2.65 -7.78
C LYS A 21 15.74 2.55 -6.27
N LEU A 22 14.51 2.23 -5.86
CA LEU A 22 14.14 2.11 -4.45
C LEU A 22 14.70 0.83 -3.81
N TRP A 23 14.56 -0.32 -4.47
CA TRP A 23 14.78 -1.62 -3.85
C TRP A 23 16.02 -2.37 -4.30
N GLY A 24 16.69 -1.94 -5.38
CA GLY A 24 17.90 -2.62 -5.88
C GLY A 24 19.00 -2.76 -4.84
N ALA A 25 19.20 -1.76 -3.97
CA ALA A 25 20.16 -1.82 -2.88
C ALA A 25 19.80 -2.85 -1.80
N THR A 26 18.53 -3.25 -1.68
CA THR A 26 18.10 -4.30 -0.75
C THR A 26 18.65 -5.67 -1.16
N ALA A 27 18.64 -6.01 -2.45
CA ALA A 27 19.28 -7.23 -2.93
C ALA A 27 20.79 -7.23 -2.64
N LYS A 28 21.47 -6.11 -2.88
CA LYS A 28 22.90 -5.95 -2.53
C LYS A 28 23.15 -6.16 -1.04
N TYR A 29 22.34 -5.53 -0.19
CA TYR A 29 22.41 -5.69 1.26
C TYR A 29 22.26 -7.16 1.69
N LEU A 30 21.26 -7.87 1.16
CA LEU A 30 21.06 -9.30 1.46
C LEU A 30 22.24 -10.16 0.94
N ASN A 31 22.79 -9.86 -0.24
CA ASN A 31 23.99 -10.53 -0.77
C ASN A 31 25.23 -10.35 0.12
N GLU A 32 25.31 -9.25 0.86
CA GLU A 32 26.39 -9.01 1.82
C GLU A 32 26.18 -9.79 3.13
N LYS A 33 24.93 -10.02 3.53
CA LYS A 33 24.57 -10.70 4.78
C LYS A 33 24.48 -12.23 4.65
N ILE A 34 23.94 -12.73 3.52
CA ILE A 34 23.63 -14.16 3.30
C ILE A 34 24.48 -14.66 2.13
N LYS A 35 25.59 -15.34 2.43
CA LYS A 35 26.65 -15.64 1.43
C LYS A 35 26.35 -16.83 0.51
N ASP A 36 25.49 -17.75 0.95
CA ASP A 36 25.19 -18.97 0.20
C ASP A 36 24.13 -18.76 -0.90
N HIS A 37 23.57 -17.55 -0.97
CA HIS A 37 22.50 -17.17 -1.89
C HIS A 37 22.85 -15.91 -2.67
N LYS A 38 22.18 -15.73 -3.83
CA LYS A 38 22.30 -14.54 -4.66
C LYS A 38 20.92 -13.94 -4.89
N PHE A 39 20.65 -12.80 -4.26
CA PHE A 39 19.38 -12.11 -4.29
C PHE A 39 19.24 -11.17 -5.47
N PHE A 40 18.04 -11.11 -6.02
CA PHE A 40 17.63 -10.22 -7.10
C PHE A 40 16.28 -9.57 -6.79
N ILE A 41 16.11 -8.32 -7.15
CA ILE A 41 14.81 -7.65 -7.18
C ILE A 41 14.17 -7.92 -8.54
N VAL A 42 12.90 -8.31 -8.51
CA VAL A 42 12.06 -8.50 -9.69
C VAL A 42 10.91 -7.51 -9.59
N PRO A 43 10.94 -6.40 -10.33
CA PRO A 43 9.79 -5.49 -10.41
C PRO A 43 8.60 -6.21 -11.03
N LEU A 44 7.41 -6.06 -10.45
CA LEU A 44 6.17 -6.68 -10.92
C LEU A 44 5.02 -5.67 -10.85
N GLY A 45 4.31 -5.50 -11.93
CA GLY A 45 3.07 -4.72 -11.98
C GLY A 45 1.92 -5.42 -11.24
N PHE A 46 0.82 -4.72 -11.04
CA PHE A 46 -0.37 -5.27 -10.37
C PHE A 46 -0.86 -6.56 -11.03
N ASP A 47 -0.87 -6.61 -12.36
CA ASP A 47 -1.36 -7.77 -13.13
C ASP A 47 -0.37 -8.95 -13.12
N GLU A 48 0.90 -8.72 -12.81
CA GLU A 48 1.97 -9.72 -12.89
C GLU A 48 2.20 -10.46 -11.56
N ILE A 49 1.89 -9.82 -10.43
CA ILE A 49 2.18 -10.35 -9.08
C ILE A 49 1.56 -11.73 -8.87
N ASN A 50 0.27 -11.89 -9.15
CA ASN A 50 -0.45 -13.14 -8.91
C ASN A 50 0.14 -14.28 -9.75
N GLN A 51 0.42 -14.01 -11.02
CA GLN A 51 1.01 -15.01 -11.93
C GLN A 51 2.41 -15.44 -11.49
N SER A 52 3.26 -14.47 -11.11
CA SER A 52 4.63 -14.74 -10.68
C SER A 52 4.71 -15.53 -9.37
N VAL A 53 3.73 -15.31 -8.47
CA VAL A 53 3.61 -16.08 -7.23
C VAL A 53 3.08 -17.49 -7.52
N GLU A 54 2.04 -17.61 -8.35
CA GLU A 54 1.44 -18.90 -8.72
C GLU A 54 2.43 -19.82 -9.45
N SER A 55 3.23 -19.27 -10.38
CA SER A 55 4.26 -20.03 -11.11
C SER A 55 5.52 -20.31 -10.29
N GLY A 56 5.71 -19.66 -9.14
CA GLY A 56 6.93 -19.77 -8.34
C GLY A 56 8.13 -19.06 -8.97
N ASP A 57 7.90 -18.06 -9.82
CA ASP A 57 8.97 -17.29 -10.46
C ASP A 57 9.69 -16.35 -9.48
N VAL A 58 9.12 -16.14 -8.29
CA VAL A 58 9.72 -15.42 -7.18
C VAL A 58 9.69 -16.25 -5.90
N ASP A 59 10.58 -15.96 -4.97
CA ASP A 59 10.72 -16.65 -3.68
C ASP A 59 10.09 -15.85 -2.53
N PHE A 60 10.21 -14.52 -2.61
CA PHE A 60 9.64 -13.57 -1.67
C PHE A 60 8.82 -12.53 -2.40
N ALA A 61 7.84 -11.95 -1.71
CA ALA A 61 7.00 -10.88 -2.24
C ALA A 61 6.96 -9.69 -1.27
N LEU A 62 7.27 -8.50 -1.79
CA LEU A 62 7.09 -7.21 -1.12
C LEU A 62 5.97 -6.47 -1.85
N VAL A 63 4.80 -6.48 -1.27
CA VAL A 63 3.57 -5.99 -1.89
C VAL A 63 2.74 -5.17 -0.92
N ASN A 64 1.78 -4.42 -1.43
CA ASN A 64 0.86 -3.70 -0.57
C ASN A 64 -0.02 -4.67 0.26
N PRO A 65 -0.62 -4.22 1.36
CA PRO A 65 -1.36 -5.09 2.27
C PRO A 65 -2.54 -5.83 1.66
N SER A 66 -3.26 -5.24 0.69
CA SER A 66 -4.41 -5.91 0.06
C SER A 66 -3.96 -7.07 -0.83
N ILE A 67 -2.93 -6.85 -1.64
CA ILE A 67 -2.33 -7.92 -2.45
C ILE A 67 -1.78 -9.02 -1.55
N TYR A 68 -1.09 -8.67 -0.46
CA TYR A 68 -0.60 -9.68 0.47
C TYR A 68 -1.72 -10.59 0.99
N VAL A 69 -2.86 -10.03 1.41
CA VAL A 69 -4.00 -10.84 1.89
C VAL A 69 -4.55 -11.75 0.77
N GLU A 70 -4.59 -11.28 -0.46
CA GLU A 70 -4.94 -12.12 -1.61
C GLU A 70 -3.96 -13.28 -1.80
N LEU A 71 -2.66 -13.01 -1.77
CA LEU A 71 -1.61 -14.03 -1.92
C LEU A 71 -1.62 -15.05 -0.76
N GLU A 72 -1.82 -14.59 0.49
CA GLU A 72 -1.94 -15.46 1.66
C GLU A 72 -3.10 -16.46 1.49
N MET A 73 -4.24 -15.98 1.01
CA MET A 73 -5.43 -16.83 0.85
C MET A 73 -5.39 -17.77 -0.36
N LYS A 74 -4.78 -17.33 -1.46
CA LYS A 74 -4.77 -18.13 -2.70
C LYS A 74 -3.58 -19.08 -2.81
N TYR A 75 -2.42 -18.70 -2.29
CA TYR A 75 -1.16 -19.38 -2.57
C TYR A 75 -0.37 -19.76 -1.32
N ASP A 76 -1.00 -19.70 -0.14
CA ASP A 76 -0.37 -20.05 1.15
C ASP A 76 0.95 -19.29 1.41
N VAL A 77 0.99 -18.03 0.99
CA VAL A 77 2.12 -17.13 1.23
C VAL A 77 2.12 -16.69 2.69
N SER A 78 3.27 -16.67 3.33
CA SER A 78 3.38 -16.33 4.76
C SER A 78 4.20 -15.05 4.97
N ARG A 79 3.64 -14.07 5.70
CA ARG A 79 4.38 -12.85 6.07
C ARG A 79 5.51 -13.15 7.02
N LEU A 80 6.66 -12.53 6.79
CA LEU A 80 7.84 -12.67 7.65
C LEU A 80 8.01 -11.45 8.57
N ILE A 81 7.94 -10.28 8.01
CA ILE A 81 8.20 -9.00 8.68
C ILE A 81 7.33 -7.91 8.07
N THR A 82 7.21 -6.78 8.77
CA THR A 82 6.48 -5.59 8.31
C THR A 82 7.43 -4.42 8.17
N LEU A 83 7.25 -3.62 7.14
CA LEU A 83 7.99 -2.41 6.84
C LEU A 83 7.86 -1.37 7.97
N LYS A 84 8.94 -0.66 8.27
CA LYS A 84 8.91 0.63 8.98
C LYS A 84 9.18 1.73 7.96
N SER A 85 8.14 2.44 7.56
CA SER A 85 8.29 3.58 6.65
C SER A 85 8.96 4.76 7.36
N GLN A 86 9.65 5.59 6.58
CA GLN A 86 10.24 6.84 7.02
C GLN A 86 9.55 7.99 6.29
N VAL A 87 8.75 8.77 6.99
CA VAL A 87 8.00 9.89 6.40
C VAL A 87 8.22 11.14 7.24
N SER A 88 8.72 12.21 6.63
CA SER A 88 8.97 13.50 7.30
C SER A 88 9.68 13.35 8.66
N GLY A 89 10.70 12.47 8.71
CA GLY A 89 11.51 12.23 9.92
C GLY A 89 10.83 11.34 10.97
N LYS A 90 9.68 10.75 10.68
CA LYS A 90 8.96 9.83 11.59
C LYS A 90 9.00 8.41 11.07
N GLU A 91 9.27 7.46 11.97
CA GLU A 91 9.20 6.03 11.70
C GLU A 91 7.78 5.52 11.98
N LEU A 92 7.18 4.84 11.02
CA LEU A 92 5.82 4.33 11.12
C LEU A 92 5.75 2.86 10.69
N ILE A 93 4.95 2.09 11.41
CA ILE A 93 4.60 0.71 11.07
C ILE A 93 3.14 0.60 10.60
N ARG A 94 2.49 1.73 10.43
CA ARG A 94 1.08 1.85 10.04
C ARG A 94 0.88 3.06 9.15
N PHE A 95 -0.16 3.02 8.34
CA PHE A 95 -0.61 4.11 7.49
C PHE A 95 -2.13 4.05 7.30
N GLY A 96 -2.70 5.07 6.69
CA GLY A 96 -4.10 5.13 6.28
C GLY A 96 -4.26 5.97 5.04
N GLY A 97 -5.46 6.41 4.79
CA GLY A 97 -5.81 7.29 3.70
C GLY A 97 -6.24 8.68 4.18
N VAL A 98 -6.11 9.66 3.32
CA VAL A 98 -6.57 11.01 3.53
C VAL A 98 -7.42 11.46 2.35
N ILE A 99 -8.66 11.89 2.65
CA ILE A 99 -9.61 12.44 1.67
C ILE A 99 -9.54 13.95 1.77
N PHE A 100 -9.38 14.64 0.67
CA PHE A 100 -9.14 16.07 0.67
C PHE A 100 -9.75 16.78 -0.54
N THR A 101 -9.92 18.09 -0.40
CA THR A 101 -10.28 19.01 -1.47
C THR A 101 -9.42 20.27 -1.39
N SER A 102 -9.47 21.15 -2.38
CA SER A 102 -8.84 22.46 -2.31
C SER A 102 -9.49 23.31 -1.20
N SER A 103 -8.67 24.05 -0.44
CA SER A 103 -9.20 24.98 0.57
C SER A 103 -10.07 26.11 -0.03
N THR A 104 -9.91 26.38 -1.33
CA THR A 104 -10.73 27.33 -2.07
C THR A 104 -12.10 26.77 -2.48
N ASN A 105 -12.28 25.45 -2.39
CA ASN A 105 -13.58 24.83 -2.63
C ASN A 105 -14.50 25.04 -1.43
N THR A 106 -15.46 25.96 -1.55
CA THR A 106 -16.41 26.30 -0.49
C THR A 106 -17.64 25.39 -0.44
N THR A 107 -17.82 24.53 -1.45
CA THR A 107 -19.02 23.68 -1.59
C THR A 107 -18.84 22.29 -1.00
N ILE A 108 -17.60 21.83 -0.78
CA ILE A 108 -17.28 20.52 -0.21
C ILE A 108 -16.71 20.71 1.18
N ASN A 109 -17.41 20.25 2.22
CA ASN A 109 -17.02 20.34 3.63
C ASN A 109 -17.15 18.99 4.35
N THR A 110 -17.95 18.08 3.83
CA THR A 110 -18.20 16.73 4.37
C THR A 110 -18.00 15.68 3.28
N LEU A 111 -18.03 14.39 3.63
CA LEU A 111 -17.99 13.30 2.64
C LEU A 111 -19.24 13.30 1.76
N GLU A 112 -20.40 13.65 2.32
CA GLU A 112 -21.68 13.72 1.60
C GLU A 112 -21.66 14.75 0.47
N ASP A 113 -20.91 15.83 0.63
CA ASP A 113 -20.81 16.90 -0.39
C ASP A 113 -20.07 16.43 -1.67
N ILE A 114 -19.39 15.28 -1.61
CA ILE A 114 -18.69 14.69 -2.78
C ILE A 114 -19.68 14.00 -3.75
N LYS A 115 -20.89 13.69 -3.30
CA LYS A 115 -21.93 13.13 -4.18
C LYS A 115 -22.16 14.05 -5.38
N ASN A 116 -22.22 13.45 -6.58
CA ASN A 116 -22.31 14.17 -7.84
C ASN A 116 -21.13 15.12 -8.16
N LYS A 117 -19.96 14.89 -7.56
CA LYS A 117 -18.70 15.60 -7.82
C LYS A 117 -17.69 14.69 -8.51
N SER A 118 -16.66 15.29 -9.09
CA SER A 118 -15.51 14.58 -9.64
C SER A 118 -14.51 14.24 -8.53
N PHE A 119 -14.03 13.00 -8.55
CA PHE A 119 -13.08 12.49 -7.58
C PHE A 119 -11.90 11.81 -8.26
N VAL A 120 -10.70 11.99 -7.75
CA VAL A 120 -9.50 11.32 -8.24
C VAL A 120 -8.79 10.58 -7.11
N ALA A 121 -8.45 9.33 -7.37
CA ALA A 121 -7.65 8.49 -6.49
C ALA A 121 -6.34 8.08 -7.17
N VAL A 122 -5.53 7.28 -6.52
CA VAL A 122 -4.21 6.89 -7.04
C VAL A 122 -4.33 5.80 -8.08
N ASP A 123 -4.91 4.67 -7.71
CA ASP A 123 -5.10 3.48 -8.52
C ASP A 123 -6.17 2.60 -7.87
N ALA A 124 -6.93 1.84 -8.64
CA ALA A 124 -8.00 0.96 -8.14
C ALA A 124 -7.47 -0.11 -7.16
N GLU A 125 -6.23 -0.57 -7.34
CA GLU A 125 -5.56 -1.55 -6.50
C GLU A 125 -4.65 -0.92 -5.43
N SER A 126 -4.61 0.40 -5.35
CA SER A 126 -3.87 1.12 -4.30
C SER A 126 -4.61 1.03 -2.97
N PHE A 127 -4.05 0.27 -2.02
CA PHE A 127 -4.69 0.13 -0.71
C PHE A 127 -4.79 1.47 0.02
N GLY A 128 -3.67 2.22 0.15
CA GLY A 128 -3.63 3.48 0.90
C GLY A 128 -3.94 4.74 0.08
N GLY A 129 -4.24 4.61 -1.20
CA GLY A 129 -4.61 5.75 -2.06
C GLY A 129 -5.97 5.58 -2.72
N TRP A 130 -6.73 4.54 -2.34
CA TRP A 130 -8.10 4.32 -2.76
C TRP A 130 -8.89 3.36 -1.88
N GLN A 131 -8.43 2.13 -1.67
CA GLN A 131 -9.29 1.09 -1.05
C GLN A 131 -9.66 1.43 0.39
N THR A 132 -8.79 2.09 1.14
CA THR A 132 -9.11 2.54 2.51
C THR A 132 -10.13 3.65 2.51
N GLU A 133 -10.05 4.57 1.56
CA GLU A 133 -10.98 5.68 1.41
C GLU A 133 -12.33 5.21 0.83
N TRP A 134 -12.30 4.27 -0.12
CA TRP A 134 -13.54 3.63 -0.59
C TRP A 134 -14.29 2.95 0.55
N LYS A 135 -13.58 2.22 1.42
CA LYS A 135 -14.16 1.64 2.64
C LYS A 135 -14.78 2.73 3.53
N GLU A 136 -14.08 3.84 3.72
CA GLU A 136 -14.56 4.97 4.53
C GLU A 136 -15.85 5.56 3.95
N PHE A 137 -15.94 5.75 2.62
CA PHE A 137 -17.17 6.18 1.97
C PHE A 137 -18.32 5.20 2.20
N LEU A 138 -18.09 3.89 2.04
CA LEU A 138 -19.12 2.87 2.28
C LEU A 138 -19.59 2.86 3.74
N ASP A 139 -18.70 3.08 4.71
CA ASP A 139 -19.06 3.18 6.14
C ASP A 139 -19.96 4.38 6.42
N HIS A 140 -19.90 5.43 5.59
CA HIS A 140 -20.78 6.59 5.62
C HIS A 140 -22.00 6.45 4.69
N GLY A 141 -22.25 5.27 4.13
CA GLY A 141 -23.39 5.01 3.26
C GLY A 141 -23.27 5.64 1.86
N ILE A 142 -22.06 5.94 1.43
CA ILE A 142 -21.77 6.52 0.11
C ILE A 142 -21.10 5.45 -0.76
N ASP A 143 -21.71 5.13 -1.90
CA ASP A 143 -21.09 4.25 -2.91
C ASP A 143 -20.41 5.09 -3.99
N PRO A 144 -19.05 5.23 -3.97
CA PRO A 144 -18.35 6.10 -4.92
C PRO A 144 -18.59 5.76 -6.38
N TYR A 145 -18.76 4.47 -6.69
CA TYR A 145 -18.98 4.01 -8.06
C TYR A 145 -20.39 4.32 -8.60
N LYS A 146 -21.32 4.68 -7.72
CA LYS A 146 -22.70 5.04 -8.09
C LYS A 146 -23.01 6.52 -7.90
N GLU A 147 -22.39 7.14 -6.86
CA GLU A 147 -22.81 8.44 -6.40
C GLU A 147 -21.85 9.58 -6.79
N PHE A 148 -20.62 9.26 -7.23
CA PHE A 148 -19.74 10.28 -7.80
C PHE A 148 -20.09 10.56 -9.26
N ALA A 149 -20.02 11.82 -9.68
CA ALA A 149 -20.22 12.18 -11.09
C ALA A 149 -19.09 11.60 -11.95
N LYS A 150 -17.90 11.50 -11.39
CA LYS A 150 -16.71 10.98 -12.05
C LYS A 150 -15.74 10.43 -11.00
N LEU A 151 -15.19 9.24 -11.24
CA LEU A 151 -14.13 8.64 -10.45
C LEU A 151 -13.01 8.19 -11.39
N ASP A 152 -11.83 8.79 -11.26
CA ASP A 152 -10.65 8.48 -12.06
C ASP A 152 -9.44 8.15 -11.19
N PHE A 153 -8.40 7.61 -11.83
CA PHE A 153 -7.15 7.23 -11.20
C PHE A 153 -5.98 7.97 -11.85
N ALA A 154 -5.16 8.64 -11.03
CA ALA A 154 -4.06 9.48 -11.50
C ALA A 154 -2.72 8.72 -11.68
N GLY A 155 -2.64 7.47 -11.22
CA GLY A 155 -1.46 6.61 -11.29
C GLY A 155 -0.46 6.84 -10.16
N THR A 156 -0.33 8.06 -9.61
CA THR A 156 0.60 8.34 -8.51
C THR A 156 -0.03 9.23 -7.42
N GLN A 157 0.51 9.12 -6.20
CA GLN A 157 0.08 9.94 -5.06
C GLN A 157 0.21 11.45 -5.37
N GLU A 158 1.34 11.85 -5.93
CA GLU A 158 1.65 13.24 -6.24
C GLU A 158 0.72 13.82 -7.32
N GLN A 159 0.46 13.07 -8.39
CA GLN A 159 -0.45 13.49 -9.46
C GLN A 159 -1.88 13.67 -8.94
N THR A 160 -2.33 12.79 -8.06
CA THR A 160 -3.64 12.92 -7.40
C THR A 160 -3.76 14.26 -6.68
N VAL A 161 -2.73 14.65 -5.91
CA VAL A 161 -2.73 15.92 -5.19
C VAL A 161 -2.75 17.11 -6.15
N TYR A 162 -1.94 17.09 -7.20
CA TYR A 162 -1.88 18.19 -8.16
C TYR A 162 -3.18 18.37 -8.95
N LYS A 163 -3.85 17.28 -9.33
CA LYS A 163 -5.13 17.33 -10.05
C LYS A 163 -6.25 17.99 -9.22
N VAL A 164 -6.26 17.76 -7.90
CA VAL A 164 -7.20 18.44 -7.01
C VAL A 164 -6.85 19.91 -6.83
N LEU A 165 -5.58 20.23 -6.58
CA LEU A 165 -5.15 21.61 -6.38
C LEU A 165 -5.25 22.48 -7.63
N SER A 166 -5.11 21.89 -8.82
CA SER A 166 -5.33 22.60 -10.09
C SER A 166 -6.81 22.84 -10.41
N GLY A 167 -7.74 22.20 -9.66
CA GLY A 167 -9.18 22.26 -9.93
C GLY A 167 -9.65 21.35 -11.06
N GLU A 168 -8.81 20.41 -11.53
CA GLU A 168 -9.21 19.39 -12.51
C GLU A 168 -10.23 18.41 -11.90
N TYR A 169 -10.12 18.16 -10.60
CA TYR A 169 -11.07 17.36 -9.81
C TYR A 169 -11.51 18.13 -8.56
N ASP A 170 -12.74 17.89 -8.14
CA ASP A 170 -13.34 18.54 -6.98
C ASP A 170 -12.73 18.06 -5.65
N ALA A 171 -12.40 16.77 -5.56
CA ALA A 171 -11.80 16.14 -4.41
C ALA A 171 -10.92 14.95 -4.81
N GLY A 172 -10.14 14.45 -3.89
CA GLY A 172 -9.30 13.28 -4.13
C GLY A 172 -8.86 12.59 -2.86
N ALA A 173 -8.11 11.50 -3.05
CA ALA A 173 -7.58 10.69 -1.98
C ALA A 173 -6.11 10.34 -2.21
N THR A 174 -5.34 10.31 -1.13
CA THR A 174 -3.93 9.90 -1.15
C THR A 174 -3.58 9.21 0.17
N ARG A 175 -2.47 8.50 0.20
CA ARG A 175 -1.93 7.87 1.41
C ARG A 175 -1.52 8.94 2.43
N THR A 176 -1.65 8.63 3.71
CA THR A 176 -1.14 9.46 4.81
C THR A 176 0.34 9.78 4.67
N GLY A 177 0.73 11.00 5.05
CA GLY A 177 2.10 11.49 5.00
C GLY A 177 2.52 12.10 3.66
N ILE A 178 1.78 11.86 2.58
CA ILE A 178 2.09 12.42 1.26
C ILE A 178 1.91 13.94 1.24
N LEU A 179 0.81 14.45 1.80
CA LEU A 179 0.56 15.89 1.85
C LEU A 179 1.65 16.62 2.64
N GLU A 180 2.03 16.06 3.79
CA GLU A 180 3.08 16.62 4.63
C GLU A 180 4.45 16.54 3.94
N GLN A 181 4.75 15.45 3.24
CA GLN A 181 5.98 15.32 2.48
C GLN A 181 6.07 16.34 1.35
N LEU A 182 5.03 16.48 0.53
CA LEU A 182 4.98 17.47 -0.55
C LEU A 182 5.09 18.90 -0.03
N ALA A 183 4.50 19.18 1.13
CA ALA A 183 4.62 20.48 1.77
C ALA A 183 6.04 20.73 2.29
N GLN A 184 6.71 19.73 2.87
CA GLN A 184 8.11 19.82 3.31
C GLN A 184 9.07 20.03 2.13
N GLU A 185 8.78 19.42 0.98
CA GLU A 185 9.52 19.60 -0.27
C GLU A 185 9.21 20.96 -0.95
N GLY A 186 8.30 21.76 -0.40
CA GLY A 186 7.92 23.06 -0.95
C GLY A 186 7.08 22.99 -2.24
N LYS A 187 6.54 21.80 -2.58
CA LYS A 187 5.75 21.56 -3.78
C LYS A 187 4.29 22.01 -3.64
N ILE A 188 3.76 22.01 -2.41
CA ILE A 188 2.43 22.47 -2.06
C ILE A 188 2.46 23.24 -0.74
N LYS A 189 1.33 23.87 -0.37
CA LYS A 189 1.11 24.39 1.00
C LYS A 189 -0.06 23.64 1.62
N LEU A 190 0.09 23.16 2.86
CA LEU A 190 -1.01 22.51 3.58
C LEU A 190 -2.23 23.43 3.77
N SER A 191 -2.01 24.76 3.80
CA SER A 191 -3.09 25.76 3.83
C SER A 191 -4.00 25.76 2.60
N ASP A 192 -3.51 25.21 1.47
CA ASP A 192 -4.27 25.15 0.22
C ASP A 192 -5.18 23.90 0.15
N ILE A 193 -5.15 23.09 1.22
CA ILE A 193 -5.86 21.81 1.32
C ILE A 193 -6.84 21.84 2.48
N LYS A 194 -8.02 21.29 2.25
CA LYS A 194 -9.03 21.01 3.27
C LYS A 194 -9.19 19.49 3.37
N ILE A 195 -8.95 18.93 4.55
CA ILE A 195 -9.15 17.51 4.84
C ILE A 195 -10.63 17.28 5.17
N LEU A 196 -11.19 16.24 4.58
CA LEU A 196 -12.54 15.78 4.84
C LEU A 196 -12.51 14.59 5.79
N ASN A 197 -13.49 14.51 6.69
CA ASN A 197 -13.58 13.45 7.70
C ASN A 197 -12.29 13.29 8.53
N GLN A 198 -11.64 14.41 8.86
CA GLN A 198 -10.36 14.35 9.57
C GLN A 198 -10.52 13.77 10.98
N CYS A 199 -9.72 12.72 11.31
CA CYS A 199 -9.59 12.27 12.69
C CYS A 199 -8.73 13.24 13.50
N THR A 200 -9.37 14.00 14.42
CA THR A 200 -8.69 14.97 15.28
C THR A 200 -8.30 14.41 16.65
N SER A 201 -8.87 13.27 17.07
CA SER A 201 -8.63 12.62 18.37
C SER A 201 -7.75 11.38 18.27
N CYS A 202 -7.25 11.05 17.06
CA CYS A 202 -6.45 9.87 16.82
C CYS A 202 -4.97 10.10 17.14
N ASN A 203 -4.34 9.15 17.80
CA ASN A 203 -2.89 9.20 18.06
C ASN A 203 -2.10 8.71 16.82
N PHE A 204 -2.15 9.50 15.75
CA PHE A 204 -1.38 9.26 14.53
C PHE A 204 -0.74 10.58 14.05
N PRO A 205 0.53 10.60 13.61
CA PRO A 205 1.28 11.85 13.43
C PRO A 205 0.96 12.63 12.15
N PHE A 206 0.17 12.09 11.25
CA PHE A 206 -0.18 12.69 9.96
C PHE A 206 -1.68 12.86 9.79
N LEU A 207 -2.07 13.78 8.89
CA LEU A 207 -3.46 13.98 8.48
C LEU A 207 -4.03 12.68 7.92
N HIS A 208 -5.23 12.30 8.37
CA HIS A 208 -5.93 11.12 7.86
C HIS A 208 -7.44 11.22 8.04
N SER A 209 -8.14 10.53 7.17
CA SER A 209 -9.60 10.45 7.13
C SER A 209 -10.11 9.06 7.47
N THR A 210 -9.26 8.03 7.33
CA THR A 210 -9.63 6.63 7.42
C THR A 210 -9.07 5.98 8.68
N GLN A 211 -9.50 4.76 8.97
CA GLN A 211 -8.82 3.87 9.90
C GLN A 211 -7.34 3.71 9.50
N ILE A 212 -6.50 3.36 10.48
CA ILE A 212 -5.06 3.12 10.30
C ILE A 212 -4.77 1.63 10.20
N TYR A 213 -3.96 1.25 9.21
CA TYR A 213 -3.66 -0.11 8.80
C TYR A 213 -2.16 -0.41 8.90
N PRO A 214 -1.74 -1.68 9.04
CA PRO A 214 -0.32 -2.04 9.05
C PRO A 214 0.35 -1.76 7.71
N GLU A 215 1.65 -1.49 7.77
CA GLU A 215 2.53 -1.27 6.62
C GLU A 215 2.72 -2.55 5.78
N TRP A 216 3.38 -2.39 4.63
CA TRP A 216 3.65 -3.45 3.67
C TRP A 216 4.45 -4.60 4.32
N PRO A 217 4.05 -5.85 4.13
CA PRO A 217 4.84 -6.99 4.55
C PRO A 217 5.84 -7.39 3.49
N ILE A 218 6.96 -7.99 3.91
CA ILE A 218 7.65 -8.95 3.07
C ILE A 218 7.18 -10.35 3.47
N ALA A 219 6.85 -11.15 2.47
CA ALA A 219 6.31 -12.48 2.65
C ALA A 219 7.14 -13.50 1.89
N ARG A 220 7.17 -14.75 2.37
CA ARG A 220 7.77 -15.89 1.68
C ARG A 220 6.72 -16.70 0.96
N LEU A 221 7.08 -17.29 -0.15
CA LEU A 221 6.27 -18.29 -0.84
C LEU A 221 6.46 -19.67 -0.17
N SER A 222 5.50 -20.57 -0.35
CA SER A 222 5.44 -21.88 0.33
C SER A 222 6.63 -22.80 -0.01
N HIS A 223 7.27 -22.63 -1.17
CA HIS A 223 8.44 -23.43 -1.56
C HIS A 223 9.76 -22.97 -0.89
N VAL A 224 9.80 -21.80 -0.27
CA VAL A 224 10.99 -21.29 0.42
C VAL A 224 11.16 -22.00 1.75
N ASP A 225 12.33 -22.61 1.98
CA ASP A 225 12.63 -23.31 3.22
C ASP A 225 12.72 -22.37 4.43
N ASP A 226 12.46 -22.92 5.62
CA ASP A 226 12.40 -22.17 6.87
C ASP A 226 13.74 -21.51 7.24
N ARG A 227 14.88 -22.14 6.89
CA ARG A 227 16.21 -21.60 7.19
C ARG A 227 16.47 -20.33 6.41
N LEU A 228 16.23 -20.35 5.08
CA LEU A 228 16.39 -19.17 4.23
C LEU A 228 15.43 -18.04 4.66
N ALA A 229 14.17 -18.38 4.93
CA ALA A 229 13.19 -17.40 5.40
C ALA A 229 13.63 -16.74 6.71
N HIS A 230 14.18 -17.52 7.65
CA HIS A 230 14.71 -17.01 8.91
C HIS A 230 15.92 -16.10 8.69
N GLU A 231 16.90 -16.50 7.85
CA GLU A 231 18.09 -15.71 7.52
C GLU A 231 17.70 -14.36 6.89
N VAL A 232 16.75 -14.37 5.94
CA VAL A 232 16.22 -13.14 5.30
C VAL A 232 15.54 -12.24 6.34
N ALA A 233 14.66 -12.79 7.17
CA ALA A 233 13.97 -12.02 8.21
C ALA A 233 14.96 -11.36 9.18
N LEU A 234 15.95 -12.10 9.66
CA LEU A 234 16.99 -11.56 10.56
C LEU A 234 17.80 -10.45 9.89
N ALA A 235 18.31 -10.71 8.67
CA ALA A 235 19.10 -9.72 7.95
C ALA A 235 18.33 -8.43 7.71
N MET A 236 17.06 -8.53 7.31
CA MET A 236 16.20 -7.36 7.09
C MET A 236 15.89 -6.61 8.40
N MET A 237 15.63 -7.32 9.50
CA MET A 237 15.37 -6.70 10.82
C MET A 237 16.61 -6.01 11.41
N GLU A 238 17.83 -6.39 11.01
CA GLU A 238 19.08 -5.70 11.36
C GLU A 238 19.32 -4.41 10.55
N MET A 239 18.57 -4.20 9.44
CA MET A 239 18.73 -3.02 8.59
C MET A 239 18.42 -1.73 9.36
N LYS A 240 19.33 -0.78 9.26
CA LYS A 240 19.23 0.52 9.93
C LYS A 240 18.90 1.64 8.96
N PRO A 241 18.29 2.74 9.42
CA PRO A 241 17.96 3.89 8.54
C PRO A 241 19.16 4.48 7.79
N VAL A 242 20.39 4.25 8.31
CA VAL A 242 21.64 4.75 7.71
C VAL A 242 22.17 3.86 6.57
N ASP A 243 21.69 2.64 6.45
CA ASP A 243 22.11 1.70 5.40
C ASP A 243 21.62 2.19 4.02
N GLU A 244 22.40 1.92 2.99
CA GLU A 244 22.08 2.32 1.60
C GLU A 244 20.71 1.80 1.16
N ALA A 245 20.41 0.54 1.51
CA ALA A 245 19.13 -0.09 1.20
C ALA A 245 17.94 0.66 1.84
N ALA A 246 18.05 1.04 3.11
CA ALA A 246 17.00 1.79 3.79
C ALA A 246 16.85 3.21 3.24
N LYS A 247 17.96 3.89 2.96
CA LYS A 247 17.95 5.24 2.37
C LYS A 247 17.30 5.28 1.01
N ASN A 248 17.68 4.35 0.12
CA ASN A 248 17.13 4.30 -1.23
C ASN A 248 15.63 4.01 -1.22
N ALA A 249 15.19 3.08 -0.36
CA ALA A 249 13.78 2.73 -0.20
C ALA A 249 12.98 3.76 0.64
N ASN A 250 13.64 4.78 1.20
CA ASN A 250 13.04 5.75 2.12
C ASN A 250 12.31 5.09 3.30
N ILE A 251 12.96 4.13 3.94
CA ILE A 251 12.42 3.36 5.07
C ILE A 251 13.30 3.49 6.30
N ALA A 252 12.72 3.24 7.48
CA ALA A 252 13.45 3.13 8.74
C ALA A 252 13.94 1.70 9.04
N GLY A 253 13.60 0.75 8.18
CA GLY A 253 13.92 -0.67 8.33
C GLY A 253 12.67 -1.54 8.46
N TRP A 254 12.73 -2.58 9.30
CA TRP A 254 11.71 -3.63 9.40
C TRP A 254 11.39 -3.95 10.86
N THR A 255 10.23 -4.55 11.08
CA THR A 255 9.77 -4.99 12.41
C THR A 255 9.07 -6.34 12.32
N VAL A 256 8.71 -6.90 13.47
CA VAL A 256 7.92 -8.13 13.55
C VAL A 256 6.62 -8.02 12.75
N PRO A 257 6.10 -9.14 12.21
CA PRO A 257 4.90 -9.13 11.40
C PRO A 257 3.71 -8.58 12.19
N GLN A 258 2.97 -7.67 11.58
CA GLN A 258 1.76 -7.08 12.14
C GLN A 258 0.52 -7.94 11.86
N ASN A 259 -0.60 -7.60 12.46
CA ASN A 259 -1.89 -8.28 12.22
C ASN A 259 -2.62 -7.67 11.02
N TYR A 260 -2.85 -8.48 9.98
CA TYR A 260 -3.51 -8.07 8.73
C TYR A 260 -5.01 -8.44 8.68
N THR A 261 -5.60 -8.94 9.75
CA THR A 261 -7.05 -9.27 9.81
C THR A 261 -7.92 -8.06 9.44
N VAL A 262 -7.53 -6.86 9.87
CA VAL A 262 -8.25 -5.63 9.55
C VAL A 262 -8.32 -5.36 8.04
N ILE A 263 -7.28 -5.74 7.31
CA ILE A 263 -7.22 -5.60 5.85
C ILE A 263 -8.17 -6.60 5.20
N GLY A 264 -8.13 -7.87 5.61
CA GLY A 264 -9.08 -8.87 5.14
C GLY A 264 -10.54 -8.46 5.37
N ASN A 265 -10.85 -7.83 6.51
CA ASN A 265 -12.19 -7.29 6.77
C ASN A 265 -12.55 -6.13 5.83
N THR A 266 -11.59 -5.26 5.52
CA THR A 266 -11.77 -4.19 4.53
C THR A 266 -12.09 -4.77 3.16
N LEU A 267 -11.30 -5.74 2.67
CA LEU A 267 -11.50 -6.36 1.35
C LEU A 267 -12.87 -7.09 1.27
N LYS A 268 -13.31 -7.74 2.36
CA LYS A 268 -14.66 -8.34 2.46
C LYS A 268 -15.76 -7.29 2.35
N THR A 269 -15.62 -6.15 2.99
CA THR A 269 -16.58 -5.05 2.88
C THR A 269 -16.66 -4.51 1.46
N LEU A 270 -15.49 -4.34 0.82
CA LEU A 270 -15.38 -3.84 -0.55
C LEU A 270 -15.81 -4.88 -1.60
N LYS A 271 -15.91 -6.16 -1.22
CA LYS A 271 -16.16 -7.30 -2.13
C LYS A 271 -15.17 -7.32 -3.31
N ILE A 272 -13.91 -7.14 -3.01
CA ILE A 272 -12.81 -7.24 -3.98
C ILE A 272 -11.92 -8.44 -3.68
N ARG A 273 -11.03 -8.78 -4.60
CA ARG A 273 -10.13 -9.93 -4.50
C ARG A 273 -9.47 -10.03 -3.10
N PRO A 274 -9.48 -11.18 -2.48
CA PRO A 274 -10.05 -12.48 -2.92
C PRO A 274 -11.49 -12.73 -2.43
N PHE A 275 -12.27 -11.72 -2.10
CA PHE A 275 -13.58 -11.80 -1.44
C PHE A 275 -14.74 -11.30 -2.32
N GLU A 276 -14.65 -11.39 -3.64
CA GLU A 276 -15.66 -10.89 -4.59
C GLU A 276 -17.06 -11.44 -4.32
N ASN A 277 -17.14 -12.72 -3.91
CA ASN A 277 -18.41 -13.42 -3.62
C ASN A 277 -18.68 -13.53 -2.11
N TYR A 278 -18.01 -12.72 -1.27
CA TYR A 278 -18.19 -12.80 0.18
C TYR A 278 -19.62 -12.45 0.59
N GLY A 279 -20.25 -13.38 1.35
CA GLY A 279 -21.64 -13.27 1.80
C GLY A 279 -22.68 -13.70 0.77
N GLU A 280 -22.29 -14.19 -0.41
CA GLU A 280 -23.19 -14.82 -1.36
C GLU A 280 -23.38 -16.30 -1.00
N ILE A 281 -24.64 -16.73 -0.93
CA ILE A 281 -24.99 -18.15 -0.70
C ILE A 281 -24.88 -18.86 -2.06
N SER A 282 -23.90 -19.74 -2.21
CA SER A 282 -23.82 -20.59 -3.40
C SER A 282 -25.01 -21.55 -3.46
N ILE A 283 -25.61 -21.71 -4.65
CA ILE A 283 -26.67 -22.73 -4.86
C ILE A 283 -26.18 -24.14 -4.50
N LYS A 284 -24.86 -24.38 -4.55
CA LYS A 284 -24.26 -25.65 -4.11
C LYS A 284 -24.33 -25.86 -2.60
N ASP A 285 -24.43 -24.80 -1.81
CA ASP A 285 -24.53 -24.87 -0.35
C ASP A 285 -25.97 -25.10 0.13
N ILE A 286 -26.96 -25.03 -0.77
CA ILE A 286 -28.39 -25.23 -0.48
C ILE A 286 -28.83 -26.67 -0.75
N ILE A 287 -28.04 -27.46 -1.48
CA ILE A 287 -28.33 -28.85 -1.82
C ILE A 287 -27.51 -29.76 -0.89
N ILE A 288 -27.99 -29.92 0.37
CA ILE A 288 -27.62 -31.01 1.28
C ILE A 288 -28.91 -31.75 1.64
#